data_e7c8ee27d83b0f42a09dfc3c1c701092
#
_entry.id   e7c8ee27d83b0f42a09dfc3c1c701092
#
_cell.length_a   1.000
_cell.length_b   1.000
_cell.length_c   1.000
_cell.angle_alpha   90.00
_cell.angle_beta   90.00
_cell.angle_gamma   90.00
#
_symmetry.space_group_name_H-M   'P 1'
#
loop_
_entity.id
_entity.type
_entity.pdbx_description
1 polymer ?
#
loop_
_entity_poly.entity_id
_entity_poly.type
_entity_poly.pdbx_seq_one_letter_code
_entity_poly.pdbx_strand_id
1 'polypeptide(L)'
;MENIINPNEAFAILFWSFKIFKKNMKFEDHTDEIMDNLLSYLKNSFTEPNYKRTDTIIYSDKVETKIITCISDFLSVLNTLPQQKELFYRGHSILRSEKLSKNENHIYQELLINCPNDFKNATHHIDYLVKMQHYGLPTRLLDITRNPLVALYFSCCSNQKNIGEVLIFSPPKEKIKYENSDTVAMLSSLPLFSYEDHIDIMDYLNGIKVNENVINRFIHELQTEKPGFINRIKKQDIDSCLVVLPKKDNNRIMKQDGAFILCGINSHPEEKINEELRLNCNNKMVVFLVKNKQKILNELDLLSINKSTLFPEIDSVSEYIKNKYII
;
A
#
# COMPACT_ATOMS: atom_id res chain seq x y z
N MET A 1 -27.50 -19.00 6.63
CA MET A 1 -28.02 -17.95 7.55
C MET A 1 -26.91 -16.92 7.73
N GLU A 2 -27.11 -15.76 7.14
CA GLU A 2 -26.16 -14.67 7.19
C GLU A 2 -26.26 -13.97 8.54
N ASN A 3 -25.20 -14.02 9.32
CA ASN A 3 -25.06 -13.15 10.49
C ASN A 3 -24.77 -11.71 10.00
N ILE A 4 -25.82 -11.03 9.62
CA ILE A 4 -25.80 -9.59 9.44
C ILE A 4 -25.73 -9.01 10.86
N ILE A 5 -24.59 -8.41 11.26
CA ILE A 5 -24.57 -7.58 12.46
C ILE A 5 -25.56 -6.45 12.15
N ASN A 6 -26.66 -6.44 12.87
CA ASN A 6 -27.66 -5.38 12.79
C ASN A 6 -26.93 -4.03 12.97
N PRO A 7 -27.25 -2.99 12.20
CA PRO A 7 -26.71 -1.64 12.43
C PRO A 7 -26.78 -1.22 13.91
N ASN A 8 -27.76 -1.71 14.66
CA ASN A 8 -27.89 -1.51 16.10
C ASN A 8 -26.83 -2.27 16.93
N GLU A 9 -26.28 -3.39 16.45
CA GLU A 9 -25.20 -4.12 17.13
C GLU A 9 -23.83 -3.45 16.89
N ALA A 10 -23.57 -3.01 15.67
CA ALA A 10 -22.37 -2.20 15.35
C ALA A 10 -22.39 -0.88 16.15
N PHE A 11 -23.58 -0.28 16.28
CA PHE A 11 -23.82 0.89 17.09
C PHE A 11 -23.62 0.60 18.59
N ALA A 12 -24.10 -0.53 19.10
CA ALA A 12 -23.89 -0.95 20.48
C ALA A 12 -22.39 -1.13 20.80
N ILE A 13 -21.62 -1.72 19.89
CA ILE A 13 -20.16 -1.88 20.05
C ILE A 13 -19.44 -0.54 20.10
N LEU A 14 -19.77 0.40 19.20
CA LEU A 14 -19.22 1.76 19.21
C LEU A 14 -19.63 2.53 20.46
N PHE A 15 -20.90 2.43 20.86
CA PHE A 15 -21.41 3.06 22.08
C PHE A 15 -20.73 2.52 23.34
N TRP A 16 -20.54 1.20 23.47
CA TRP A 16 -19.83 0.58 24.58
C TRP A 16 -18.35 0.94 24.60
N SER A 17 -17.69 0.97 23.46
CA SER A 17 -16.29 1.39 23.33
C SER A 17 -16.11 2.85 23.78
N PHE A 18 -17.04 3.71 23.40
CA PHE A 18 -17.02 5.13 23.81
C PHE A 18 -17.36 5.31 25.28
N LYS A 19 -18.27 4.51 25.85
CA LYS A 19 -18.63 4.54 27.26
C LYS A 19 -17.47 4.09 28.17
N ILE A 20 -16.68 3.12 27.71
CA ILE A 20 -15.44 2.68 28.35
C ILE A 20 -14.39 3.80 28.27
N PHE A 21 -14.28 4.49 27.14
CA PHE A 21 -13.39 5.62 26.93
C PHE A 21 -13.77 6.82 27.84
N LYS A 22 -15.08 7.16 27.93
CA LYS A 22 -15.60 8.22 28.83
C LYS A 22 -15.33 7.89 30.29
N LYS A 23 -15.41 6.61 30.70
CA LYS A 23 -15.15 6.19 32.09
C LYS A 23 -13.70 6.37 32.52
N ASN A 24 -12.77 6.35 31.56
CA ASN A 24 -11.33 6.48 31.79
C ASN A 24 -10.80 7.91 31.64
N MET A 25 -11.62 8.85 31.16
CA MET A 25 -11.28 10.26 31.00
C MET A 25 -12.34 11.10 31.73
N LYS A 26 -11.95 11.89 32.72
CA LYS A 26 -12.83 12.84 33.40
C LYS A 26 -13.10 14.03 32.47
N PHE A 27 -14.23 14.03 31.78
CA PHE A 27 -14.74 15.16 31.01
C PHE A 27 -16.08 15.65 31.55
N GLU A 28 -16.22 16.98 31.59
CA GLU A 28 -17.40 17.69 32.12
C GLU A 28 -18.57 17.81 31.13
N ASP A 29 -19.73 18.14 31.65
CA ASP A 29 -21.14 18.12 31.28
C ASP A 29 -21.64 18.46 29.81
N HIS A 30 -20.82 18.77 28.83
CA HIS A 30 -21.28 19.03 27.45
C HIS A 30 -21.25 17.82 26.51
N THR A 31 -21.00 16.64 27.06
CA THR A 31 -20.76 15.43 26.24
C THR A 31 -22.04 14.79 25.70
N ASP A 32 -23.19 15.04 26.28
CA ASP A 32 -24.44 14.37 25.89
C ASP A 32 -25.01 14.95 24.58
N GLU A 33 -24.95 16.28 24.41
CA GLU A 33 -25.36 16.96 23.18
C GLU A 33 -24.44 16.65 22.00
N ILE A 34 -23.12 16.58 22.23
CA ILE A 34 -22.13 16.16 21.23
C ILE A 34 -22.37 14.70 20.86
N MET A 35 -22.75 13.86 21.83
CA MET A 35 -23.05 12.44 21.61
C MET A 35 -24.31 12.27 20.77
N ASP A 36 -25.39 12.99 21.06
CA ASP A 36 -26.65 12.93 20.31
C ASP A 36 -26.46 13.44 18.87
N ASN A 37 -25.66 14.47 18.67
CA ASN A 37 -25.29 14.95 17.36
C ASN A 37 -24.42 13.94 16.56
N LEU A 38 -23.43 13.33 17.22
CA LEU A 38 -22.60 12.27 16.62
C LEU A 38 -23.44 11.03 16.28
N LEU A 39 -24.37 10.67 17.16
CA LEU A 39 -25.30 9.56 16.99
C LEU A 39 -26.29 9.83 15.83
N SER A 40 -26.77 11.05 15.71
CA SER A 40 -27.61 11.48 14.58
C SER A 40 -26.82 11.46 13.26
N TYR A 41 -25.59 11.95 13.28
CA TYR A 41 -24.69 11.91 12.11
C TYR A 41 -24.37 10.48 11.70
N LEU A 42 -24.01 9.60 12.63
CA LEU A 42 -23.73 8.18 12.35
C LEU A 42 -24.99 7.45 11.86
N LYS A 43 -26.17 7.68 12.46
CA LYS A 43 -27.43 7.12 11.96
C LYS A 43 -27.70 7.54 10.51
N ASN A 44 -27.51 8.80 10.19
CA ASN A 44 -27.72 9.32 8.84
C ASN A 44 -26.66 8.83 7.84
N SER A 45 -25.42 8.62 8.30
CA SER A 45 -24.33 8.06 7.48
C SER A 45 -24.47 6.55 7.24
N PHE A 46 -25.12 5.81 8.16
CA PHE A 46 -25.38 4.36 8.02
C PHE A 46 -26.71 4.02 7.34
N THR A 47 -27.57 4.99 7.10
CA THR A 47 -28.84 4.79 6.35
C THR A 47 -28.68 4.95 4.84
N GLU A 48 -27.51 5.29 4.34
CA GLU A 48 -27.25 5.28 2.90
C GLU A 48 -27.06 3.85 2.38
N PRO A 49 -27.79 3.41 1.34
CA PRO A 49 -27.84 2.02 0.90
C PRO A 49 -26.64 1.56 0.05
N ASN A 50 -25.44 2.10 0.24
CA ASN A 50 -24.36 2.03 -0.73
C ASN A 50 -23.19 1.11 -0.38
N TYR A 51 -23.32 0.23 0.64
CA TYR A 51 -22.25 -0.69 1.02
C TYR A 51 -22.67 -2.16 0.92
N LYS A 52 -21.94 -2.93 0.11
CA LYS A 52 -22.07 -4.40 0.08
C LYS A 52 -21.08 -5.02 1.06
N ARG A 53 -21.59 -5.86 1.95
CA ARG A 53 -20.77 -6.62 2.91
C ARG A 53 -20.45 -8.00 2.35
N THR A 54 -19.16 -8.36 2.33
CA THR A 54 -18.73 -9.75 2.13
C THR A 54 -17.93 -10.19 3.34
N ASP A 55 -18.54 -11.01 4.17
CA ASP A 55 -18.04 -11.66 5.40
C ASP A 55 -17.42 -10.75 6.48
N THR A 56 -16.54 -9.81 6.18
CA THR A 56 -15.96 -8.83 7.13
C THR A 56 -15.52 -7.53 6.48
N ILE A 57 -15.62 -7.41 5.15
CA ILE A 57 -15.13 -6.25 4.40
C ILE A 57 -16.33 -5.53 3.78
N ILE A 58 -16.42 -4.23 4.01
CA ILE A 58 -17.46 -3.37 3.45
C ILE A 58 -16.86 -2.65 2.25
N TYR A 59 -17.42 -2.87 1.06
CA TYR A 59 -17.07 -2.15 -0.16
C TYR A 59 -18.17 -1.18 -0.56
N SER A 60 -17.77 -0.01 -1.06
CA SER A 60 -18.72 0.94 -1.65
C SER A 60 -19.31 0.39 -2.96
N ASP A 61 -20.44 0.92 -3.42
CA ASP A 61 -21.03 0.58 -4.73
C ASP A 61 -20.10 0.89 -5.92
N LYS A 62 -19.01 1.62 -5.67
CA LYS A 62 -17.93 1.89 -6.64
C LYS A 62 -16.95 0.73 -6.82
N VAL A 63 -17.15 -0.40 -6.11
CA VAL A 63 -16.26 -1.56 -6.17
C VAL A 63 -17.02 -2.77 -6.71
N GLU A 64 -16.46 -3.40 -7.73
CA GLU A 64 -16.90 -4.70 -8.26
C GLU A 64 -16.04 -5.80 -7.64
N THR A 65 -16.66 -6.74 -6.92
CA THR A 65 -15.97 -7.85 -6.28
C THR A 65 -16.18 -9.14 -7.08
N LYS A 66 -15.10 -9.93 -7.24
CA LYS A 66 -15.13 -11.28 -7.82
C LYS A 66 -14.61 -12.27 -6.78
N ILE A 67 -15.37 -13.36 -6.54
CA ILE A 67 -14.99 -14.38 -5.58
C ILE A 67 -14.11 -15.42 -6.28
N ILE A 68 -12.96 -15.73 -5.67
CA ILE A 68 -11.96 -16.69 -6.15
C ILE A 68 -11.85 -17.82 -5.11
N THR A 69 -12.05 -19.06 -5.54
CA THR A 69 -11.99 -20.26 -4.69
C THR A 69 -10.95 -21.29 -5.14
N CYS A 70 -10.41 -21.13 -6.35
CA CYS A 70 -9.34 -21.94 -6.94
C CYS A 70 -8.61 -21.15 -8.04
N ILE A 71 -7.50 -21.68 -8.53
CA ILE A 71 -6.72 -21.04 -9.63
C ILE A 71 -7.55 -20.95 -10.92
N SER A 72 -8.38 -21.93 -11.23
CA SER A 72 -9.23 -21.90 -12.43
C SER A 72 -10.20 -20.73 -12.43
N ASP A 73 -10.84 -20.44 -11.28
CA ASP A 73 -11.69 -19.25 -11.12
C ASP A 73 -10.88 -17.97 -11.39
N PHE A 74 -9.69 -17.90 -10.77
CA PHE A 74 -8.81 -16.76 -10.91
C PHE A 74 -8.41 -16.48 -12.36
N LEU A 75 -7.98 -17.49 -13.09
CA LEU A 75 -7.62 -17.37 -14.50
C LEU A 75 -8.81 -17.01 -15.38
N SER A 76 -9.98 -17.57 -15.10
CA SER A 76 -11.21 -17.26 -15.83
C SER A 76 -11.58 -15.78 -15.68
N VAL A 77 -11.48 -15.24 -14.47
CA VAL A 77 -11.76 -13.81 -14.24
C VAL A 77 -10.67 -12.91 -14.82
N LEU A 78 -9.39 -13.30 -14.74
CA LEU A 78 -8.30 -12.54 -15.38
C LEU A 78 -8.52 -12.38 -16.89
N ASN A 79 -9.02 -13.40 -17.57
CA ASN A 79 -9.31 -13.36 -19.01
C ASN A 79 -10.42 -12.35 -19.37
N THR A 80 -11.24 -11.93 -18.41
CA THR A 80 -12.27 -10.88 -18.62
C THR A 80 -11.73 -9.46 -18.49
N LEU A 81 -10.49 -9.30 -17.99
CA LEU A 81 -9.87 -7.98 -17.83
C LEU A 81 -9.36 -7.44 -19.17
N PRO A 82 -9.19 -6.11 -19.32
CA PRO A 82 -8.65 -5.51 -20.52
C PRO A 82 -7.23 -5.98 -20.84
N GLN A 83 -7.06 -6.80 -21.87
CA GLN A 83 -5.78 -7.41 -22.27
C GLN A 83 -4.76 -6.44 -22.88
N GLN A 84 -5.20 -5.24 -23.30
CA GLN A 84 -4.34 -4.24 -23.95
C GLN A 84 -3.63 -3.30 -22.97
N LYS A 85 -3.87 -3.45 -21.67
CA LYS A 85 -3.30 -2.59 -20.63
C LYS A 85 -2.18 -3.31 -19.89
N GLU A 86 -1.16 -2.56 -19.48
CA GLU A 86 -0.17 -3.07 -18.55
C GLU A 86 -0.82 -3.13 -17.15
N LEU A 87 -0.93 -4.35 -16.61
CA LEU A 87 -1.59 -4.60 -15.35
C LEU A 87 -0.56 -4.95 -14.27
N PHE A 88 -0.81 -4.46 -13.07
CA PHE A 88 -0.08 -4.82 -11.86
C PHE A 88 -1.05 -5.31 -10.82
N TYR A 89 -0.57 -6.15 -9.91
CA TYR A 89 -1.39 -6.83 -8.93
C TYR A 89 -0.78 -6.71 -7.54
N ARG A 90 -1.62 -6.73 -6.51
CA ARG A 90 -1.20 -6.82 -5.11
C ARG A 90 -2.14 -7.73 -4.33
N GLY A 91 -1.58 -8.78 -3.74
CA GLY A 91 -2.27 -9.60 -2.74
C GLY A 91 -1.93 -9.11 -1.33
N HIS A 92 -2.91 -8.85 -0.48
CA HIS A 92 -2.66 -8.37 0.89
C HIS A 92 -3.83 -8.57 1.86
N SER A 93 -3.53 -8.29 3.13
CA SER A 93 -4.51 -8.33 4.21
C SER A 93 -4.74 -7.00 4.93
N ILE A 94 -3.91 -5.95 4.76
CA ILE A 94 -4.07 -4.65 5.48
C ILE A 94 -3.33 -3.51 4.76
N LEU A 95 -3.98 -2.35 4.62
CA LEU A 95 -3.41 -1.08 4.14
C LEU A 95 -2.71 -0.28 5.25
N ARG A 96 -1.82 0.65 4.88
CA ARG A 96 -0.95 1.40 5.80
C ARG A 96 -1.67 2.51 6.56
N SER A 97 -1.19 2.82 7.79
CA SER A 97 -1.69 3.90 8.62
C SER A 97 -0.90 5.21 8.44
N GLU A 98 -1.56 6.36 8.67
CA GLU A 98 -0.98 7.71 8.64
C GLU A 98 0.25 7.91 9.55
N LYS A 99 0.43 7.06 10.57
CA LYS A 99 1.54 7.16 11.54
C LYS A 99 2.93 7.01 10.92
N LEU A 100 3.00 6.43 9.71
CA LEU A 100 4.28 6.16 9.07
C LEU A 100 4.94 7.42 8.52
N SER A 101 4.17 8.31 7.88
CA SER A 101 4.71 9.49 7.22
C SER A 101 5.45 10.44 8.17
N LYS A 102 5.02 10.55 9.43
CA LYS A 102 5.65 11.42 10.44
C LYS A 102 6.99 10.91 10.96
N ASN A 103 7.20 9.59 10.95
CA ASN A 103 8.41 8.97 11.48
C ASN A 103 9.33 8.42 10.37
N GLU A 104 8.98 8.59 9.10
CA GLU A 104 9.72 8.02 7.98
C GLU A 104 11.19 8.47 7.97
N ASN A 105 11.44 9.75 8.22
CA ASN A 105 12.79 10.27 8.30
C ASN A 105 13.61 9.61 9.43
N HIS A 106 13.06 9.48 10.63
CA HIS A 106 13.73 8.82 11.74
C HIS A 106 14.04 7.35 11.43
N ILE A 107 13.08 6.61 10.88
CA ILE A 107 13.27 5.20 10.49
C ILE A 107 14.39 5.08 9.45
N TYR A 108 14.40 5.99 8.48
CA TYR A 108 15.41 6.04 7.43
C TYR A 108 16.81 6.26 8.01
N GLN A 109 16.98 7.29 8.83
CA GLN A 109 18.27 7.65 9.44
C GLN A 109 18.77 6.57 10.40
N GLU A 110 17.91 6.06 11.29
CA GLU A 110 18.27 5.02 12.26
C GLU A 110 18.83 3.76 11.58
N LEU A 111 18.21 3.31 10.47
CA LEU A 111 18.71 2.14 9.77
C LEU A 111 20.06 2.39 9.12
N LEU A 112 20.29 3.55 8.53
CA LEU A 112 21.56 3.90 7.90
C LEU A 112 22.69 3.98 8.93
N ILE A 113 22.42 4.50 10.12
CA ILE A 113 23.40 4.58 11.21
C ILE A 113 23.75 3.20 11.72
N ASN A 114 22.77 2.31 11.87
CA ASN A 114 22.98 0.98 12.46
C ASN A 114 23.52 -0.05 11.45
N CYS A 115 23.21 0.11 10.14
CA CYS A 115 23.57 -0.85 9.09
C CYS A 115 24.28 -0.20 7.90
N PRO A 116 25.34 0.62 8.07
CA PRO A 116 25.94 1.41 6.97
C PRO A 116 26.54 0.53 5.88
N ASN A 117 27.02 -0.66 6.22
CA ASN A 117 27.66 -1.57 5.28
C ASN A 117 26.66 -2.15 4.25
N ASP A 118 25.41 -2.26 4.65
CA ASP A 118 24.37 -2.81 3.80
C ASP A 118 23.96 -1.87 2.65
N PHE A 119 24.27 -0.58 2.75
CA PHE A 119 23.87 0.44 1.78
C PHE A 119 25.02 0.93 0.89
N LYS A 120 26.22 0.34 0.98
CA LYS A 120 27.41 0.77 0.19
C LYS A 120 27.21 0.77 -1.32
N ASN A 121 26.33 -0.09 -1.82
CA ASN A 121 26.06 -0.25 -3.26
C ASN A 121 24.83 0.54 -3.72
N ALA A 122 24.14 1.25 -2.83
CA ALA A 122 23.05 2.11 -3.20
C ALA A 122 23.56 3.34 -3.95
N THR A 123 23.01 3.58 -5.13
CA THR A 123 23.41 4.70 -6.01
C THR A 123 22.32 5.74 -6.19
N HIS A 124 21.08 5.36 -5.92
CA HIS A 124 19.89 6.20 -6.01
C HIS A 124 19.10 6.15 -4.70
N HIS A 125 18.37 7.18 -4.36
CA HIS A 125 17.54 7.19 -3.16
C HIS A 125 16.52 6.04 -3.12
N ILE A 126 16.02 5.63 -4.28
CA ILE A 126 15.11 4.49 -4.39
C ILE A 126 15.75 3.18 -3.91
N ASP A 127 17.05 2.97 -4.11
CA ASP A 127 17.76 1.75 -3.71
C ASP A 127 17.70 1.55 -2.18
N TYR A 128 17.80 2.65 -1.43
CA TYR A 128 17.66 2.63 0.03
C TYR A 128 16.26 2.18 0.44
N LEU A 129 15.23 2.75 -0.18
CA LEU A 129 13.84 2.41 0.15
C LEU A 129 13.49 0.98 -0.20
N VAL A 130 13.94 0.50 -1.37
CA VAL A 130 13.75 -0.89 -1.80
C VAL A 130 14.41 -1.86 -0.83
N LYS A 131 15.61 -1.55 -0.38
CA LYS A 131 16.33 -2.38 0.59
C LYS A 131 15.65 -2.36 1.96
N MET A 132 15.24 -1.20 2.46
CA MET A 132 14.48 -1.06 3.70
C MET A 132 13.18 -1.87 3.67
N GLN A 133 12.43 -1.76 2.56
CA GLN A 133 11.21 -2.54 2.33
C GLN A 133 11.48 -4.05 2.31
N HIS A 134 12.57 -4.47 1.68
CA HIS A 134 13.00 -5.88 1.65
C HIS A 134 13.14 -6.48 3.05
N TYR A 135 13.71 -5.71 3.98
CA TYR A 135 13.87 -6.14 5.39
C TYR A 135 12.65 -5.83 6.28
N GLY A 136 11.52 -5.49 5.68
CA GLY A 136 10.24 -5.32 6.37
C GLY A 136 10.05 -3.97 7.07
N LEU A 137 10.96 -3.03 6.88
CA LEU A 137 10.76 -1.68 7.37
C LEU A 137 9.69 -0.97 6.53
N PRO A 138 8.80 -0.25 7.17
CA PRO A 138 7.79 0.52 6.47
C PRO A 138 8.45 1.70 5.73
N THR A 139 8.16 1.83 4.44
CA THR A 139 8.61 2.91 3.56
C THR A 139 7.42 3.48 2.79
N ARG A 140 7.63 4.54 2.02
CA ARG A 140 6.61 5.07 1.08
C ARG A 140 6.39 4.21 -0.16
N LEU A 141 7.02 3.04 -0.25
CA LEU A 141 6.79 2.06 -1.29
C LEU A 141 5.63 1.12 -0.92
N LEU A 142 4.87 0.74 -1.91
CA LEU A 142 3.87 -0.31 -1.82
C LEU A 142 4.23 -1.41 -2.83
N ASP A 143 4.49 -2.64 -2.35
CA ASP A 143 4.84 -3.76 -3.24
C ASP A 143 3.67 -4.12 -4.14
N ILE A 144 3.95 -4.23 -5.43
CA ILE A 144 3.08 -4.77 -6.46
C ILE A 144 3.87 -5.73 -7.33
N THR A 145 3.18 -6.53 -8.12
CA THR A 145 3.80 -7.49 -9.04
C THR A 145 3.12 -7.46 -10.40
N ARG A 146 3.86 -7.79 -11.45
CA ARG A 146 3.29 -8.06 -12.77
C ARG A 146 2.71 -9.47 -12.90
N ASN A 147 3.11 -10.39 -12.01
CA ASN A 147 2.62 -11.75 -12.02
C ASN A 147 1.37 -11.91 -11.15
N PRO A 148 0.18 -12.11 -11.74
CA PRO A 148 -1.05 -12.24 -10.97
C PRO A 148 -1.06 -13.44 -10.01
N LEU A 149 -0.36 -14.54 -10.31
CA LEU A 149 -0.27 -15.70 -9.42
C LEU A 149 0.56 -15.41 -8.17
N VAL A 150 1.58 -14.54 -8.29
CA VAL A 150 2.33 -14.05 -7.12
C VAL A 150 1.44 -13.22 -6.20
N ALA A 151 0.61 -12.34 -6.75
CA ALA A 151 -0.36 -11.60 -5.94
C ALA A 151 -1.39 -12.53 -5.29
N LEU A 152 -1.87 -13.55 -6.02
CA LEU A 152 -2.76 -14.58 -5.46
C LEU A 152 -2.09 -15.32 -4.30
N TYR A 153 -0.82 -15.70 -4.42
CA TYR A 153 -0.03 -16.29 -3.34
C TYR A 153 -0.03 -15.37 -2.11
N PHE A 154 0.32 -14.09 -2.26
CA PHE A 154 0.37 -13.14 -1.14
C PHE A 154 -0.99 -12.93 -0.47
N SER A 155 -2.09 -13.01 -1.21
CA SER A 155 -3.44 -12.94 -0.61
C SER A 155 -3.77 -14.14 0.26
N CYS A 156 -3.07 -15.28 0.07
CA CYS A 156 -3.29 -16.54 0.79
C CYS A 156 -2.32 -16.77 1.95
N CYS A 157 -1.10 -16.17 1.95
CA CYS A 157 -0.02 -16.48 2.90
C CYS A 157 -0.33 -16.13 4.34
N SER A 158 -1.15 -15.12 4.59
CA SER A 158 -1.42 -14.62 5.94
C SER A 158 -2.87 -14.86 6.32
N ASN A 159 -3.09 -14.99 7.63
CA ASN A 159 -4.39 -15.00 8.26
C ASN A 159 -5.43 -15.91 7.56
N GLN A 160 -5.23 -17.24 7.69
CA GLN A 160 -6.01 -18.28 6.99
C GLN A 160 -7.52 -18.19 7.22
N LYS A 161 -7.95 -17.57 8.33
CA LYS A 161 -9.37 -17.42 8.68
C LYS A 161 -10.05 -16.26 7.96
N ASN A 162 -9.29 -15.28 7.46
CA ASN A 162 -9.82 -14.09 6.81
C ASN A 162 -9.82 -14.24 5.28
N ILE A 163 -10.74 -13.55 4.62
CA ILE A 163 -10.74 -13.44 3.16
C ILE A 163 -9.47 -12.71 2.72
N GLY A 164 -8.81 -13.24 1.69
CA GLY A 164 -7.71 -12.56 1.03
C GLY A 164 -8.23 -11.61 -0.06
N GLU A 165 -7.41 -10.64 -0.43
CA GLU A 165 -7.73 -9.69 -1.49
C GLU A 165 -6.62 -9.62 -2.52
N VAL A 166 -7.01 -9.55 -3.80
CA VAL A 166 -6.10 -9.16 -4.88
C VAL A 166 -6.61 -7.87 -5.50
N LEU A 167 -5.81 -6.84 -5.37
CA LEU A 167 -6.03 -5.53 -5.97
C LEU A 167 -5.38 -5.48 -7.34
N ILE A 168 -6.02 -4.79 -8.29
CA ILE A 168 -5.55 -4.69 -9.66
C ILE A 168 -5.32 -3.23 -10.00
N PHE A 169 -4.16 -2.95 -10.59
CA PHE A 169 -3.76 -1.61 -11.01
C PHE A 169 -3.56 -1.58 -12.52
N SER A 170 -3.99 -0.49 -13.14
CA SER A 170 -3.85 -0.19 -14.56
C SER A 170 -3.44 1.27 -14.72
N PRO A 171 -2.20 1.60 -14.29
CA PRO A 171 -1.71 2.97 -14.37
C PRO A 171 -1.65 3.45 -15.83
N PRO A 172 -1.90 4.74 -16.10
CA PRO A 172 -1.61 5.33 -17.39
C PRO A 172 -0.09 5.33 -17.63
N LYS A 173 0.34 5.29 -18.90
CA LYS A 173 1.76 5.14 -19.26
C LYS A 173 2.68 6.18 -18.63
N GLU A 174 2.22 7.40 -18.49
CA GLU A 174 2.95 8.50 -17.88
C GLU A 174 3.20 8.32 -16.37
N LYS A 175 2.42 7.46 -15.72
CA LYS A 175 2.58 7.08 -14.30
C LYS A 175 3.49 5.86 -14.10
N ILE A 176 3.92 5.19 -15.16
CA ILE A 176 4.89 4.10 -15.10
C ILE A 176 6.29 4.70 -15.34
N LYS A 177 7.16 4.61 -14.36
CA LYS A 177 8.51 5.20 -14.39
C LYS A 177 9.57 4.14 -14.14
N TYR A 178 10.72 4.33 -14.76
CA TYR A 178 11.94 3.62 -14.37
C TYR A 178 12.59 4.30 -13.18
N GLU A 179 13.33 3.55 -12.40
CA GLU A 179 14.00 4.03 -11.18
C GLU A 179 14.87 5.27 -11.40
N ASN A 180 15.47 5.40 -12.58
CA ASN A 180 16.37 6.52 -12.91
C ASN A 180 15.63 7.77 -13.41
N SER A 181 14.30 7.86 -13.34
CA SER A 181 13.56 9.06 -13.73
C SER A 181 13.66 10.16 -12.66
N ASP A 182 13.61 11.43 -13.10
CA ASP A 182 13.69 12.58 -12.19
C ASP A 182 12.57 12.59 -11.16
N THR A 183 11.35 12.19 -11.56
CA THR A 183 10.21 12.11 -10.64
C THR A 183 10.43 11.04 -9.56
N VAL A 184 11.05 9.90 -9.91
CA VAL A 184 11.39 8.87 -8.92
C VAL A 184 12.46 9.39 -7.97
N ALA A 185 13.50 10.05 -8.46
CA ALA A 185 14.52 10.67 -7.61
C ALA A 185 13.90 11.67 -6.63
N MET A 186 13.00 12.56 -7.11
CA MET A 186 12.27 13.50 -6.25
C MET A 186 11.49 12.81 -5.14
N LEU A 187 10.67 11.81 -5.47
CA LEU A 187 9.81 11.16 -4.48
C LEU A 187 10.59 10.25 -3.51
N SER A 188 11.63 9.58 -4.00
CA SER A 188 12.46 8.70 -3.17
C SER A 188 13.42 9.43 -2.24
N SER A 189 13.74 10.71 -2.50
CA SER A 189 14.55 11.54 -1.60
C SER A 189 13.74 12.13 -0.43
N LEU A 190 12.40 12.14 -0.50
CA LEU A 190 11.56 12.74 0.55
C LEU A 190 11.81 12.18 1.96
N PRO A 191 12.16 10.89 2.18
CA PRO A 191 12.49 10.38 3.52
C PRO A 191 13.73 11.02 4.17
N LEU A 192 14.56 11.73 3.41
CA LEU A 192 15.68 12.52 3.95
C LEU A 192 15.20 13.78 4.70
N PHE A 193 13.93 14.15 4.54
CA PHE A 193 13.32 15.36 5.06
C PHE A 193 12.31 15.05 6.15
N SER A 194 12.23 15.94 7.15
CA SER A 194 11.24 15.81 8.23
C SER A 194 9.81 16.04 7.73
N TYR A 195 8.84 15.74 8.58
CA TYR A 195 7.44 16.01 8.26
C TYR A 195 7.19 17.52 8.08
N GLU A 196 7.84 18.35 8.88
CA GLU A 196 7.79 19.80 8.80
C GLU A 196 8.41 20.30 7.49
N ASP A 197 9.54 19.73 7.07
CA ASP A 197 10.16 20.04 5.77
C ASP A 197 9.20 19.68 4.60
N HIS A 198 8.43 18.61 4.72
CA HIS A 198 7.43 18.26 3.69
C HIS A 198 6.34 19.32 3.56
N ILE A 199 5.90 19.91 4.68
CA ILE A 199 4.94 21.01 4.69
C ILE A 199 5.57 22.23 3.94
N ASP A 200 6.80 22.60 4.29
CA ASP A 200 7.50 23.70 3.65
C ASP A 200 7.66 23.48 2.13
N ILE A 201 8.01 22.26 1.70
CA ILE A 201 8.09 21.91 0.28
C ILE A 201 6.74 22.12 -0.43
N MET A 202 5.65 21.64 0.17
CA MET A 202 4.33 21.80 -0.41
C MET A 202 3.83 23.24 -0.43
N ASP A 203 4.11 24.00 0.62
CA ASP A 203 3.78 25.42 0.72
C ASP A 203 4.53 26.25 -0.32
N TYR A 204 5.83 26.00 -0.50
CA TYR A 204 6.61 26.60 -1.58
C TYR A 204 6.00 26.35 -2.95
N LEU A 205 5.59 25.10 -3.24
CA LEU A 205 4.97 24.73 -4.52
C LEU A 205 3.55 25.31 -4.69
N ASN A 206 2.91 25.72 -3.59
CA ASN A 206 1.67 26.50 -3.60
C ASN A 206 1.89 28.01 -3.73
N GLY A 207 3.13 28.49 -3.84
CA GLY A 207 3.48 29.91 -3.90
C GLY A 207 3.43 30.63 -2.54
N ILE A 208 3.40 29.88 -1.45
CA ILE A 208 3.50 30.41 -0.09
C ILE A 208 4.96 30.66 0.25
N LYS A 209 5.23 31.77 0.92
CA LYS A 209 6.61 32.08 1.36
C LYS A 209 7.03 31.16 2.51
N VAL A 210 8.09 30.38 2.31
CA VAL A 210 8.65 29.44 3.26
C VAL A 210 10.14 29.70 3.50
N ASN A 211 10.76 28.88 4.35
CA ASN A 211 12.19 28.87 4.53
C ASN A 211 12.90 28.28 3.28
N GLU A 212 13.55 29.12 2.50
CA GLU A 212 14.25 28.72 1.27
C GLU A 212 15.37 27.68 1.52
N ASN A 213 15.89 27.56 2.74
CA ASN A 213 16.93 26.60 3.06
C ASN A 213 16.44 25.14 2.86
N VAL A 214 15.19 24.85 3.15
CA VAL A 214 14.60 23.51 2.94
C VAL A 214 14.56 23.20 1.44
N ILE A 215 14.13 24.16 0.63
CA ILE A 215 14.02 24.01 -0.82
C ILE A 215 15.41 23.86 -1.45
N ASN A 216 16.38 24.67 -1.03
CA ASN A 216 17.74 24.59 -1.51
C ASN A 216 18.39 23.24 -1.15
N ARG A 217 18.15 22.73 0.08
CA ARG A 217 18.60 21.40 0.49
C ARG A 217 17.94 20.31 -0.36
N PHE A 218 16.64 20.40 -0.64
CA PHE A 218 15.93 19.45 -1.48
C PHE A 218 16.51 19.41 -2.91
N ILE A 219 16.73 20.56 -3.53
CA ILE A 219 17.36 20.66 -4.85
C ILE A 219 18.79 20.11 -4.82
N HIS A 220 19.57 20.41 -3.77
CA HIS A 220 20.92 19.90 -3.61
C HIS A 220 20.96 18.37 -3.54
N GLU A 221 20.06 17.74 -2.76
CA GLU A 221 19.97 16.28 -2.70
C GLU A 221 19.65 15.69 -4.07
N LEU A 222 18.71 16.29 -4.82
CA LEU A 222 18.40 15.86 -6.18
C LEU A 222 19.59 15.99 -7.13
N GLN A 223 20.36 17.06 -7.03
CA GLN A 223 21.56 17.29 -7.84
C GLN A 223 22.72 16.36 -7.45
N THR A 224 22.77 15.89 -6.22
CA THR A 224 23.75 14.90 -5.77
C THR A 224 23.51 13.55 -6.46
N GLU A 225 22.27 13.12 -6.59
CA GLU A 225 21.91 11.91 -7.35
C GLU A 225 21.94 12.14 -8.87
N LYS A 226 21.51 13.34 -9.30
CA LYS A 226 21.36 13.73 -10.71
C LYS A 226 22.02 15.09 -10.98
N PRO A 227 23.32 15.14 -11.27
CA PRO A 227 24.06 16.39 -11.42
C PRO A 227 23.48 17.38 -12.46
N GLY A 228 22.76 16.85 -13.46
CA GLY A 228 22.09 17.65 -14.49
C GLY A 228 20.66 18.08 -14.14
N PHE A 229 20.20 17.84 -12.91
CA PHE A 229 18.83 18.18 -12.52
C PHE A 229 18.59 19.69 -12.54
N ILE A 230 17.56 20.09 -13.28
CA ILE A 230 17.10 21.49 -13.36
C ILE A 230 15.83 21.62 -12.53
N ASN A 231 15.80 22.64 -11.66
CA ASN A 231 14.62 22.92 -10.82
C ASN A 231 13.39 23.30 -11.68
N ARG A 232 12.61 22.29 -12.03
CA ARG A 232 11.30 22.40 -12.70
C ARG A 232 10.24 21.62 -11.92
N ILE A 233 10.42 21.53 -10.60
CA ILE A 233 9.54 20.78 -9.72
C ILE A 233 8.15 21.39 -9.74
N LYS A 234 7.13 20.55 -9.99
CA LYS A 234 5.73 20.95 -9.94
C LYS A 234 5.04 20.25 -8.79
N LYS A 235 4.04 20.91 -8.20
CA LYS A 235 3.23 20.33 -7.15
C LYS A 235 2.69 18.95 -7.51
N GLN A 236 2.17 18.79 -8.73
CA GLN A 236 1.60 17.55 -9.22
C GLN A 236 2.62 16.39 -9.31
N ASP A 237 3.92 16.68 -9.38
CA ASP A 237 4.96 15.65 -9.38
C ASP A 237 5.21 15.16 -7.94
N ILE A 238 5.26 16.09 -6.98
CA ILE A 238 5.47 15.80 -5.55
C ILE A 238 4.22 15.19 -4.89
N ASP A 239 3.02 15.62 -5.28
CA ASP A 239 1.73 15.10 -4.82
C ASP A 239 1.26 13.93 -5.68
N SER A 240 2.12 13.08 -6.19
CA SER A 240 1.72 11.98 -7.06
C SER A 240 1.96 10.60 -6.45
N CYS A 241 1.22 9.61 -6.96
CA CYS A 241 1.57 8.21 -6.83
C CYS A 241 1.93 7.67 -8.22
N LEU A 242 3.04 6.93 -8.32
CA LEU A 242 3.48 6.33 -9.57
C LEU A 242 3.94 4.89 -9.37
N VAL A 243 3.88 4.13 -10.46
CA VAL A 243 4.47 2.79 -10.53
C VAL A 243 5.93 2.93 -10.92
N VAL A 244 6.81 2.35 -10.11
CA VAL A 244 8.25 2.31 -10.36
C VAL A 244 8.66 0.90 -10.75
N LEU A 245 9.37 0.80 -11.87
CA LEU A 245 10.02 -0.42 -12.33
C LEU A 245 11.48 -0.40 -11.84
N PRO A 246 11.82 -1.20 -10.81
CA PRO A 246 13.16 -1.21 -10.24
C PRO A 246 14.13 -2.00 -11.12
N LYS A 247 15.45 -1.84 -10.85
CA LYS A 247 16.47 -2.78 -11.33
C LYS A 247 16.16 -4.19 -10.83
N LYS A 248 16.40 -5.16 -11.70
CA LYS A 248 16.28 -6.59 -11.37
C LYS A 248 17.62 -7.15 -10.83
N ASP A 249 18.26 -6.45 -9.92
CA ASP A 249 19.52 -6.85 -9.25
C ASP A 249 19.28 -7.64 -7.95
N ASN A 250 18.06 -7.65 -7.46
CA ASN A 250 17.63 -8.38 -6.27
C ASN A 250 16.86 -9.65 -6.68
N ASN A 251 17.34 -10.81 -6.19
CA ASN A 251 16.72 -12.11 -6.47
C ASN A 251 15.23 -12.16 -6.11
N ARG A 252 14.82 -11.53 -5.00
CA ARG A 252 13.43 -11.48 -4.58
C ARG A 252 12.57 -10.69 -5.57
N ILE A 253 13.04 -9.52 -6.02
CA ILE A 253 12.34 -8.71 -7.04
C ILE A 253 12.19 -9.52 -8.33
N MET A 254 13.25 -10.22 -8.76
CA MET A 254 13.19 -11.06 -9.97
C MET A 254 12.19 -12.20 -9.83
N LYS A 255 12.20 -12.93 -8.71
CA LYS A 255 11.33 -14.09 -8.49
C LYS A 255 9.86 -13.70 -8.32
N GLN A 256 9.61 -12.53 -7.78
CA GLN A 256 8.26 -12.00 -7.58
C GLN A 256 7.76 -11.16 -8.76
N ASP A 257 8.58 -10.95 -9.80
CA ASP A 257 8.32 -9.96 -10.88
C ASP A 257 7.84 -8.63 -10.32
N GLY A 258 8.59 -8.16 -9.31
CA GLY A 258 8.23 -7.06 -8.42
C GLY A 258 8.32 -5.70 -9.10
N ALA A 259 7.41 -4.83 -8.72
CA ALA A 259 7.41 -3.40 -8.95
C ALA A 259 6.87 -2.69 -7.70
N PHE A 260 6.92 -1.37 -7.68
CA PHE A 260 6.47 -0.60 -6.51
C PHE A 260 5.52 0.52 -6.91
N ILE A 261 4.54 0.83 -6.07
CA ILE A 261 3.89 2.13 -6.09
C ILE A 261 4.68 3.01 -5.13
N LEU A 262 5.21 4.13 -5.62
CA LEU A 262 5.91 5.16 -4.87
C LEU A 262 4.98 6.34 -4.69
N CYS A 263 4.72 6.73 -3.42
CA CYS A 263 3.83 7.83 -3.09
C CYS A 263 4.63 9.06 -2.67
N GLY A 264 4.22 10.21 -3.16
CA GLY A 264 4.75 11.51 -2.78
C GLY A 264 4.19 12.06 -1.47
N ILE A 265 4.20 13.38 -1.32
CA ILE A 265 3.61 14.06 -0.17
C ILE A 265 2.10 14.16 -0.40
N ASN A 266 1.32 13.31 0.27
CA ASN A 266 -0.12 13.30 0.19
C ASN A 266 -0.73 12.95 1.56
N SER A 267 -1.80 13.64 1.95
CA SER A 267 -2.54 13.37 3.19
C SER A 267 -3.34 12.06 3.12
N HIS A 268 -3.78 11.66 1.91
CA HIS A 268 -4.61 10.48 1.64
C HIS A 268 -4.03 9.62 0.50
N PRO A 269 -2.86 8.98 0.68
CA PRO A 269 -2.21 8.24 -0.40
C PRO A 269 -3.05 7.08 -0.94
N GLU A 270 -3.90 6.48 -0.12
CA GLU A 270 -4.80 5.39 -0.53
C GLU A 270 -5.87 5.87 -1.53
N GLU A 271 -6.49 7.02 -1.25
CA GLU A 271 -7.48 7.63 -2.15
C GLU A 271 -6.82 7.98 -3.49
N LYS A 272 -5.63 8.59 -3.44
CA LYS A 272 -4.84 8.95 -4.61
C LYS A 272 -4.48 7.73 -5.47
N ILE A 273 -4.03 6.63 -4.84
CA ILE A 273 -3.75 5.36 -5.52
C ILE A 273 -5.02 4.82 -6.17
N ASN A 274 -6.15 4.86 -5.45
CA ASN A 274 -7.42 4.37 -5.96
C ASN A 274 -7.91 5.17 -7.17
N GLU A 275 -7.78 6.48 -7.14
CA GLU A 275 -8.21 7.36 -8.23
C GLU A 275 -7.29 7.26 -9.46
N GLU A 276 -5.97 7.25 -9.25
CA GLU A 276 -5.00 7.40 -10.34
C GLU A 276 -4.51 6.07 -10.92
N LEU A 277 -4.44 5.00 -10.13
CA LEU A 277 -3.74 3.79 -10.52
C LEU A 277 -4.61 2.54 -10.58
N ARG A 278 -5.76 2.50 -9.89
CA ARG A 278 -6.61 1.29 -9.84
C ARG A 278 -7.26 0.99 -11.20
N LEU A 279 -7.39 -0.30 -11.49
CA LEU A 279 -8.19 -0.72 -12.63
C LEU A 279 -9.67 -0.42 -12.38
N ASN A 280 -10.25 0.41 -13.25
CA ASN A 280 -11.67 0.69 -13.29
C ASN A 280 -12.31 0.03 -14.50
N CYS A 281 -13.34 -0.78 -14.26
CA CYS A 281 -14.23 -1.37 -15.27
C CYS A 281 -15.64 -0.83 -15.02
N ASN A 282 -16.26 -0.22 -16.03
CA ASN A 282 -17.61 0.36 -15.93
C ASN A 282 -17.79 1.31 -14.72
N ASN A 283 -16.81 2.17 -14.47
CA ASN A 283 -16.74 3.10 -13.34
C ASN A 283 -16.70 2.43 -11.96
N LYS A 284 -16.29 1.15 -11.90
CA LYS A 284 -16.08 0.41 -10.64
C LYS A 284 -14.67 -0.13 -10.56
N MET A 285 -14.03 0.03 -9.41
CA MET A 285 -12.76 -0.62 -9.10
C MET A 285 -12.98 -2.12 -8.97
N VAL A 286 -12.07 -2.91 -9.55
CA VAL A 286 -12.14 -4.37 -9.48
C VAL A 286 -11.29 -4.89 -8.33
N VAL A 287 -11.88 -5.78 -7.52
CA VAL A 287 -11.20 -6.48 -6.40
C VAL A 287 -11.54 -7.97 -6.46
N PHE A 288 -10.53 -8.82 -6.33
CA PHE A 288 -10.73 -10.25 -6.19
C PHE A 288 -10.69 -10.65 -4.72
N LEU A 289 -11.76 -11.29 -4.27
CA LEU A 289 -11.92 -11.80 -2.91
C LEU A 289 -11.55 -13.29 -2.89
N VAL A 290 -10.50 -13.63 -2.17
CA VAL A 290 -9.90 -14.97 -2.19
C VAL A 290 -10.36 -15.77 -0.98
N LYS A 291 -11.10 -16.84 -1.26
CA LYS A 291 -11.56 -17.84 -0.28
C LYS A 291 -10.78 -19.15 -0.50
N ASN A 292 -10.90 -20.10 0.43
CA ASN A 292 -10.24 -21.42 0.36
C ASN A 292 -8.71 -21.33 0.18
N LYS A 293 -8.08 -20.41 0.91
CA LYS A 293 -6.66 -20.07 0.79
C LYS A 293 -5.74 -21.30 0.76
N GLN A 294 -5.95 -22.28 1.65
CA GLN A 294 -5.11 -23.49 1.70
C GLN A 294 -5.19 -24.30 0.41
N LYS A 295 -6.37 -24.45 -0.19
CA LYS A 295 -6.52 -25.11 -1.48
C LYS A 295 -5.73 -24.39 -2.57
N ILE A 296 -5.87 -23.06 -2.64
CA ILE A 296 -5.15 -22.24 -3.61
C ILE A 296 -3.63 -22.33 -3.41
N LEU A 297 -3.14 -22.31 -2.16
CA LEU A 297 -1.70 -22.48 -1.88
C LEU A 297 -1.18 -23.83 -2.38
N ASN A 298 -1.96 -24.92 -2.18
CA ASN A 298 -1.59 -26.24 -2.70
C ASN A 298 -1.56 -26.27 -4.23
N GLU A 299 -2.53 -25.65 -4.89
CA GLU A 299 -2.57 -25.52 -6.36
C GLU A 299 -1.41 -24.66 -6.89
N LEU A 300 -1.05 -23.56 -6.20
CA LEU A 300 0.08 -22.70 -6.54
C LEU A 300 1.43 -23.42 -6.37
N ASP A 301 1.56 -24.26 -5.34
CA ASP A 301 2.77 -25.06 -5.11
C ASP A 301 3.06 -26.02 -6.27
N LEU A 302 2.01 -26.65 -6.86
CA LEU A 302 2.14 -27.46 -8.08
C LEU A 302 2.68 -26.66 -9.28
N LEU A 303 2.44 -25.36 -9.31
CA LEU A 303 2.94 -24.44 -10.33
C LEU A 303 4.29 -23.80 -9.94
N SER A 304 4.93 -24.31 -8.89
CA SER A 304 6.19 -23.75 -8.35
C SER A 304 6.05 -22.29 -7.88
N ILE A 305 4.86 -21.86 -7.49
CA ILE A 305 4.61 -20.58 -6.83
C ILE A 305 4.45 -20.86 -5.33
N ASN A 306 5.53 -20.80 -4.59
CA ASN A 306 5.56 -21.12 -3.16
C ASN A 306 6.61 -20.29 -2.41
N LYS A 307 6.71 -20.49 -1.08
CA LYS A 307 7.64 -19.72 -0.24
C LYS A 307 9.09 -19.85 -0.70
N SER A 308 9.55 -21.03 -1.08
CA SER A 308 10.96 -21.26 -1.46
C SER A 308 11.33 -20.64 -2.80
N THR A 309 10.39 -20.54 -3.73
CA THR A 309 10.62 -19.95 -5.04
C THR A 309 10.50 -18.42 -5.03
N LEU A 310 9.60 -17.88 -4.20
CA LEU A 310 9.36 -16.44 -4.11
C LEU A 310 10.28 -15.71 -3.13
N PHE A 311 10.83 -16.43 -2.16
CA PHE A 311 11.76 -15.93 -1.14
C PHE A 311 13.02 -16.79 -1.17
N PRO A 312 13.98 -16.45 -2.03
CA PRO A 312 15.17 -17.30 -2.27
C PRO A 312 16.20 -17.26 -1.14
N GLU A 313 15.94 -16.52 -0.06
CA GLU A 313 16.77 -16.46 1.12
C GLU A 313 16.79 -17.83 1.83
N ILE A 314 17.96 -18.24 2.33
CA ILE A 314 18.19 -19.56 2.91
C ILE A 314 17.21 -19.89 4.03
N ASP A 315 16.84 -18.90 4.85
CA ASP A 315 15.91 -19.08 5.96
C ASP A 315 14.51 -19.47 5.46
N SER A 316 14.03 -18.78 4.42
CA SER A 316 12.71 -19.04 3.81
C SER A 316 12.67 -20.41 3.11
N VAL A 317 13.74 -20.76 2.40
CA VAL A 317 13.88 -22.06 1.73
C VAL A 317 13.94 -23.19 2.77
N SER A 318 14.73 -23.01 3.82
CA SER A 318 14.85 -23.99 4.90
C SER A 318 13.54 -24.23 5.63
N GLU A 319 12.79 -23.16 5.92
CA GLU A 319 11.47 -23.26 6.55
C GLU A 319 10.47 -23.99 5.64
N TYR A 320 10.47 -23.70 4.34
CA TYR A 320 9.61 -24.41 3.39
C TYR A 320 9.93 -25.91 3.34
N ILE A 321 11.22 -26.29 3.27
CA ILE A 321 11.66 -27.68 3.27
C ILE A 321 11.26 -28.37 4.58
N LYS A 322 11.48 -27.73 5.73
CA LYS A 322 11.09 -28.25 7.03
C LYS A 322 9.59 -28.55 7.08
N ASN A 323 8.77 -27.60 6.66
CA ASN A 323 7.31 -27.78 6.65
C ASN A 323 6.85 -28.87 5.68
N LYS A 324 7.60 -29.15 4.62
CA LYS A 324 7.28 -30.19 3.63
C LYS A 324 7.60 -31.61 4.10
N TYR A 325 8.65 -31.78 4.93
CA TYR A 325 9.21 -33.11 5.24
C TYR A 325 9.19 -33.49 6.72
N ILE A 326 8.91 -32.56 7.62
CA ILE A 326 9.05 -32.79 9.08
C ILE A 326 7.68 -32.70 9.81
N ILE A 327 6.60 -32.37 9.10
CA ILE A 327 5.24 -32.38 9.66
C ILE A 327 4.56 -33.72 9.23
#